data_5448c9a314262ed52f7a9a5668a07583
#
_entry.id   5448c9a314262ed52f7a9a5668a07583
#
_cell.length_a   1.000
_cell.length_b   1.000
_cell.length_c   1.000
_cell.angle_alpha   90.00
_cell.angle_beta   90.00
_cell.angle_gamma   90.00
#
_symmetry.space_group_name_H-M   'P 1'
#
loop_
_entity.id
_entity.type
_entity.pdbx_description
1 polymer ?
#
loop_
_entity_poly.entity_id
_entity_poly.type
_entity_poly.pdbx_seq_one_letter_code
_entity_poly.pdbx_strand_id
1 'polypeptide(L)'
;MNAGAQGGCTAEWLDSVLVLDPSGSGEPHRIRAADLDFDYRHSRLQQEPLLVLSARFLLEPGHDPATVTARTSANLHSRTSTQPYQQPSCGSVFRNPEPEKAGRLVESLGLKGTRIGGAEVSPLHANFIVNTGGATAADIDALINLVRQRVRESTGIDLHPEVKRLGFLPDGD
;
A
#
# COMPACT_ATOMS: atom_id res chain seq x y z
N MET A 1 6.08 -1.16 -7.58
CA MET A 1 6.03 -1.67 -6.18
C MET A 1 5.65 -3.14 -6.20
N ASN A 2 6.27 -3.94 -5.38
CA ASN A 2 5.92 -5.35 -5.22
C ASN A 2 4.69 -5.49 -4.31
N ALA A 3 3.50 -5.36 -4.88
CA ALA A 3 2.27 -5.48 -4.11
C ALA A 3 2.08 -6.93 -3.62
N GLY A 4 1.75 -7.08 -2.35
CA GLY A 4 1.51 -8.39 -1.74
C GLY A 4 0.18 -8.44 -0.99
N ALA A 5 -0.50 -9.59 -1.08
CA ALA A 5 -1.72 -9.88 -0.34
C ALA A 5 -1.89 -11.39 -0.18
N GLN A 6 -2.48 -11.83 0.93
CA GLN A 6 -2.84 -13.23 1.17
C GLN A 6 -1.67 -14.22 1.00
N GLY A 7 -0.47 -13.80 1.42
CA GLY A 7 0.73 -14.63 1.37
C GLY A 7 1.48 -14.67 0.05
N GLY A 8 0.99 -13.99 -1.01
CA GLY A 8 1.65 -13.87 -2.29
C GLY A 8 2.05 -12.45 -2.64
N CYS A 9 2.89 -12.25 -3.63
CA CYS A 9 3.30 -10.93 -4.12
C CYS A 9 3.44 -10.90 -5.66
N THR A 10 3.51 -9.69 -6.21
CA THR A 10 3.62 -9.49 -7.68
C THR A 10 4.85 -10.18 -8.28
N ALA A 11 5.98 -10.18 -7.57
CA ALA A 11 7.23 -10.77 -8.04
C ALA A 11 7.13 -12.26 -8.36
N GLU A 12 6.25 -13.00 -7.68
CA GLU A 12 6.08 -14.46 -7.87
C GLU A 12 5.51 -14.83 -9.24
N TRP A 13 4.74 -13.93 -9.83
CA TRP A 13 3.97 -14.22 -11.04
C TRP A 13 4.36 -13.35 -12.24
N LEU A 14 5.14 -12.29 -12.02
CA LEU A 14 5.57 -11.38 -13.09
C LEU A 14 6.71 -12.01 -13.89
N ASP A 15 6.57 -12.09 -15.21
CA ASP A 15 7.63 -12.44 -16.16
C ASP A 15 8.45 -11.21 -16.55
N SER A 16 7.75 -10.19 -17.01
CA SER A 16 8.40 -8.98 -17.53
C SER A 16 7.43 -7.81 -17.62
N VAL A 17 7.99 -6.61 -17.74
CA VAL A 17 7.26 -5.38 -18.07
C VAL A 17 7.79 -4.77 -19.37
N LEU A 18 6.90 -4.15 -20.14
CA LEU A 18 7.28 -3.25 -21.23
C LEU A 18 7.25 -1.83 -20.69
N VAL A 19 8.35 -1.14 -20.79
CA VAL A 19 8.50 0.23 -20.27
C VAL A 19 8.91 1.20 -21.35
N LEU A 20 8.60 2.48 -21.14
CA LEU A 20 9.07 3.62 -21.90
C LEU A 20 9.82 4.55 -20.95
N ASP A 21 11.02 4.96 -21.34
CA ASP A 21 11.73 6.06 -20.72
C ASP A 21 11.38 7.37 -21.42
N PRO A 22 10.61 8.28 -20.78
CA PRO A 22 10.23 9.56 -21.41
C PRO A 22 11.40 10.50 -21.66
N SER A 23 12.52 10.29 -20.96
CA SER A 23 13.75 11.13 -21.08
C SER A 23 14.79 10.53 -22.03
N GLY A 24 14.59 9.27 -22.46
CA GLY A 24 15.52 8.53 -23.32
C GLY A 24 15.16 8.58 -24.81
N SER A 25 15.44 7.48 -25.53
CA SER A 25 15.19 7.35 -26.96
C SER A 25 13.70 7.40 -27.36
N GLY A 26 12.79 7.27 -26.38
CA GLY A 26 11.35 7.12 -26.63
C GLY A 26 10.95 5.74 -27.15
N GLU A 27 11.88 4.80 -27.23
CA GLU A 27 11.62 3.43 -27.68
C GLU A 27 11.22 2.54 -26.50
N PRO A 28 10.05 1.88 -26.57
CA PRO A 28 9.66 0.91 -25.55
C PRO A 28 10.62 -0.28 -25.50
N HIS A 29 11.03 -0.67 -24.29
CA HIS A 29 11.87 -1.84 -24.10
C HIS A 29 11.33 -2.74 -22.97
N ARG A 30 11.77 -4.00 -22.96
CA ARG A 30 11.31 -4.99 -22.00
C ARG A 30 12.32 -5.20 -20.89
N ILE A 31 11.85 -5.16 -19.62
CA ILE A 31 12.64 -5.50 -18.43
C ILE A 31 12.06 -6.79 -17.86
N ARG A 32 12.91 -7.79 -17.56
CA ARG A 32 12.49 -9.04 -16.92
C ARG A 32 12.24 -8.81 -15.43
N ALA A 33 11.39 -9.64 -14.83
CA ALA A 33 11.10 -9.56 -13.40
C ALA A 33 12.36 -9.65 -12.53
N ALA A 34 13.33 -10.50 -12.93
CA ALA A 34 14.61 -10.65 -12.23
C ALA A 34 15.47 -9.37 -12.20
N ASP A 35 15.24 -8.45 -13.12
CA ASP A 35 16.01 -7.21 -13.26
C ASP A 35 15.26 -6.00 -12.63
N LEU A 36 14.17 -6.25 -11.89
CA LEU A 36 13.31 -5.22 -11.26
C LEU A 36 13.60 -4.99 -9.77
N ASP A 37 14.58 -5.65 -9.20
CA ASP A 37 15.02 -5.50 -7.80
C ASP A 37 13.83 -5.51 -6.81
N PHE A 38 13.00 -6.55 -6.93
CA PHE A 38 11.84 -6.69 -6.07
C PHE A 38 12.21 -7.00 -4.62
N ASP A 39 11.66 -6.20 -3.71
CA ASP A 39 11.71 -6.40 -2.27
C ASP A 39 10.37 -6.00 -1.64
N TYR A 40 10.27 -6.04 -0.32
CA TYR A 40 9.06 -5.61 0.40
C TYR A 40 8.69 -4.16 0.07
N ARG A 41 7.57 -3.97 -0.59
CA ARG A 41 7.07 -2.65 -1.05
C ARG A 41 8.08 -1.89 -1.91
N HIS A 42 8.95 -2.62 -2.61
CA HIS A 42 10.00 -2.05 -3.44
C HIS A 42 10.04 -2.66 -4.84
N SER A 43 10.47 -1.87 -5.81
CA SER A 43 10.98 -2.28 -7.11
C SER A 43 11.75 -1.13 -7.76
N ARG A 44 12.66 -1.43 -8.65
CA ARG A 44 13.41 -0.48 -9.50
C ARG A 44 12.49 0.55 -10.17
N LEU A 45 11.27 0.17 -10.58
CA LEU A 45 10.28 1.06 -11.19
C LEU A 45 9.84 2.25 -10.31
N GLN A 46 10.17 2.24 -9.02
CA GLN A 46 9.85 3.37 -8.13
C GLN A 46 10.99 4.40 -8.06
N GLN A 47 12.17 4.04 -8.53
CA GLN A 47 13.38 4.87 -8.49
C GLN A 47 13.70 5.49 -9.85
N GLU A 48 13.30 4.84 -10.92
CA GLU A 48 13.54 5.29 -12.28
C GLU A 48 12.27 5.95 -12.88
N PRO A 49 12.42 7.01 -13.68
CA PRO A 49 11.29 7.70 -14.30
C PRO A 49 10.71 6.91 -15.48
N LEU A 50 10.43 5.63 -15.29
CA LEU A 50 9.91 4.72 -16.32
C LEU A 50 8.38 4.68 -16.30
N LEU A 51 7.78 4.76 -17.50
CA LEU A 51 6.35 4.54 -17.71
C LEU A 51 6.12 3.08 -18.07
N VAL A 52 5.39 2.33 -17.24
CA VAL A 52 5.00 0.95 -17.54
C VAL A 52 3.84 0.95 -18.53
N LEU A 53 4.06 0.38 -19.72
CA LEU A 53 3.05 0.27 -20.78
C LEU A 53 2.24 -1.03 -20.66
N SER A 54 2.90 -2.14 -20.32
CA SER A 54 2.26 -3.43 -20.10
C SER A 54 3.07 -4.33 -19.17
N ALA A 55 2.40 -5.31 -18.57
CA ALA A 55 3.02 -6.34 -17.74
C ALA A 55 2.60 -7.73 -18.24
N ARG A 56 3.53 -8.68 -18.23
CA ARG A 56 3.30 -10.08 -18.58
C ARG A 56 3.41 -10.91 -17.32
N PHE A 57 2.36 -11.69 -17.03
CA PHE A 57 2.32 -12.63 -15.92
C PHE A 57 2.35 -14.07 -16.44
N LEU A 58 3.06 -14.93 -15.71
CA LEU A 58 3.05 -16.38 -15.91
C LEU A 58 2.16 -16.98 -14.83
N LEU A 59 1.06 -17.57 -15.25
CA LEU A 59 0.11 -18.22 -14.35
C LEU A 59 0.18 -19.73 -14.57
N GLU A 60 0.05 -20.49 -13.48
CA GLU A 60 -0.04 -21.94 -13.56
C GLU A 60 -1.40 -22.36 -14.12
N PRO A 61 -1.44 -23.14 -15.22
CA PRO A 61 -2.66 -23.67 -15.78
C PRO A 61 -3.16 -24.89 -15.01
N GLY A 62 -4.40 -25.34 -15.31
CA GLY A 62 -4.91 -26.63 -14.87
C GLY A 62 -5.60 -26.63 -13.49
N HIS A 63 -5.78 -25.48 -12.87
CA HIS A 63 -6.57 -25.37 -11.64
C HIS A 63 -8.05 -25.51 -11.91
N ASP A 64 -8.75 -26.23 -11.02
CA ASP A 64 -10.20 -26.32 -11.05
C ASP A 64 -10.87 -24.96 -10.82
N PRO A 65 -11.74 -24.49 -11.74
CA PRO A 65 -12.37 -23.18 -11.63
C PRO A 65 -13.19 -22.98 -10.35
N ALA A 66 -13.84 -24.03 -9.84
CA ALA A 66 -14.61 -23.94 -8.61
C ALA A 66 -13.71 -23.68 -7.40
N THR A 67 -12.58 -24.35 -7.34
CA THR A 67 -11.56 -24.14 -6.29
C THR A 67 -10.97 -22.72 -6.34
N VAL A 68 -10.66 -22.22 -7.53
CA VAL A 68 -10.14 -20.84 -7.71
C VAL A 68 -11.19 -19.82 -7.26
N THR A 69 -12.45 -20.00 -7.66
CA THR A 69 -13.56 -19.13 -7.26
C THR A 69 -13.77 -19.14 -5.75
N ALA A 70 -13.74 -20.31 -5.12
CA ALA A 70 -13.89 -20.44 -3.67
C ALA A 70 -12.76 -19.71 -2.91
N ARG A 71 -11.50 -19.87 -3.34
CA ARG A 71 -10.35 -19.11 -2.75
C ARG A 71 -10.50 -17.61 -2.92
N THR A 72 -10.89 -17.16 -4.10
CA THR A 72 -11.10 -15.73 -4.38
C THR A 72 -12.19 -15.16 -3.48
N SER A 73 -13.32 -15.87 -3.34
CA SER A 73 -14.42 -15.46 -2.47
C SER A 73 -14.02 -15.43 -0.98
N ALA A 74 -13.25 -16.43 -0.52
CA ALA A 74 -12.73 -16.47 0.85
C ALA A 74 -11.77 -15.31 1.12
N ASN A 75 -10.87 -15.01 0.20
CA ASN A 75 -9.94 -13.88 0.29
C ASN A 75 -10.70 -12.54 0.33
N LEU A 76 -11.70 -12.37 -0.53
CA LEU A 76 -12.54 -11.18 -0.54
C LEU A 76 -13.30 -11.02 0.78
N HIS A 77 -13.92 -12.10 1.26
CA HIS A 77 -14.62 -12.09 2.55
C HIS A 77 -13.70 -11.71 3.71
N SER A 78 -12.51 -12.31 3.78
CA SER A 78 -11.50 -11.96 4.78
C SER A 78 -11.12 -10.48 4.73
N ARG A 79 -10.92 -9.92 3.54
CA ARG A 79 -10.59 -8.49 3.39
C ARG A 79 -11.74 -7.58 3.79
N THR A 80 -12.95 -7.86 3.34
CA THR A 80 -14.12 -7.02 3.63
C THR A 80 -14.56 -7.08 5.09
N SER A 81 -14.27 -8.18 5.80
CA SER A 81 -14.55 -8.32 7.24
C SER A 81 -13.49 -7.65 8.14
N THR A 82 -12.26 -7.49 7.65
CA THR A 82 -11.15 -6.95 8.45
C THR A 82 -10.70 -5.54 8.06
N GLN A 83 -11.15 -5.02 6.91
CA GLN A 83 -10.74 -3.73 6.38
C GLN A 83 -11.98 -2.86 6.07
N PRO A 84 -11.88 -1.51 6.20
CA PRO A 84 -13.03 -0.60 6.08
C PRO A 84 -13.45 -0.34 4.62
N TYR A 85 -13.87 -1.38 3.89
CA TYR A 85 -14.27 -1.29 2.48
C TYR A 85 -15.52 -0.44 2.24
N GLN A 86 -16.32 -0.20 3.29
CA GLN A 86 -17.55 0.59 3.21
C GLN A 86 -17.30 2.11 3.24
N GLN A 87 -16.07 2.52 3.52
CA GLN A 87 -15.70 3.94 3.64
C GLN A 87 -14.54 4.27 2.71
N PRO A 88 -14.53 5.47 2.09
CA PRO A 88 -13.40 5.91 1.29
C PRO A 88 -12.11 5.95 2.12
N SER A 89 -11.06 5.30 1.61
CA SER A 89 -9.72 5.28 2.21
C SER A 89 -8.67 5.06 1.14
N CYS A 90 -7.41 5.32 1.46
CA CYS A 90 -6.27 5.04 0.57
C CYS A 90 -5.64 3.65 0.79
N GLY A 91 -6.31 2.76 1.53
CA GLY A 91 -5.74 1.47 1.95
C GLY A 91 -4.87 1.60 3.19
N SER A 92 -3.90 0.70 3.35
CA SER A 92 -2.93 0.77 4.45
C SER A 92 -2.11 2.05 4.36
N VAL A 93 -2.08 2.81 5.46
CA VAL A 93 -1.40 4.10 5.52
C VAL A 93 0.11 3.94 5.66
N PHE A 94 0.54 2.98 6.48
CA PHE A 94 1.95 2.77 6.81
C PHE A 94 2.44 1.39 6.39
N ARG A 95 3.72 1.30 5.99
CA ARG A 95 4.44 0.04 5.88
C ARG A 95 4.54 -0.62 7.25
N ASN A 96 4.56 -1.96 7.28
CA ASN A 96 4.89 -2.66 8.50
C ASN A 96 6.38 -2.51 8.81
N PRO A 97 6.77 -1.95 9.97
CA PRO A 97 8.16 -1.95 10.40
C PRO A 97 8.52 -3.33 10.95
N GLU A 98 9.39 -4.06 10.27
CA GLU A 98 9.75 -5.40 10.72
C GLU A 98 10.48 -5.38 12.09
N PRO A 99 10.17 -6.34 12.97
CA PRO A 99 9.20 -7.44 12.84
C PRO A 99 7.75 -7.05 13.17
N GLU A 100 7.48 -5.80 13.51
CA GLU A 100 6.21 -5.31 14.01
C GLU A 100 5.19 -5.06 12.87
N LYS A 101 3.93 -4.93 13.26
CA LYS A 101 2.83 -4.56 12.35
C LYS A 101 2.35 -3.14 12.69
N ALA A 102 2.35 -2.24 11.71
CA ALA A 102 1.93 -0.86 11.90
C ALA A 102 0.54 -0.74 12.55
N GLY A 103 -0.44 -1.51 12.05
CA GLY A 103 -1.80 -1.51 12.63
C GLY A 103 -1.81 -1.93 14.10
N ARG A 104 -0.99 -2.90 14.50
CA ARG A 104 -0.89 -3.35 15.89
C ARG A 104 -0.28 -2.26 16.80
N LEU A 105 0.75 -1.57 16.32
CA LEU A 105 1.36 -0.46 17.06
C LEU A 105 0.34 0.68 17.28
N VAL A 106 -0.38 1.07 16.22
CA VAL A 106 -1.40 2.13 16.31
C VAL A 106 -2.55 1.72 17.24
N GLU A 107 -2.99 0.47 17.18
CA GLU A 107 -4.06 -0.07 18.03
C GLU A 107 -3.66 -0.16 19.51
N SER A 108 -2.42 -0.60 19.80
CA SER A 108 -1.93 -0.70 21.18
C SER A 108 -1.84 0.64 21.90
N LEU A 109 -1.76 1.74 21.16
CA LEU A 109 -1.79 3.10 21.67
C LEU A 109 -3.21 3.69 21.79
N GLY A 110 -4.24 2.90 21.52
CA GLY A 110 -5.64 3.34 21.59
C GLY A 110 -6.03 4.39 20.55
N LEU A 111 -5.31 4.45 19.41
CA LEU A 111 -5.52 5.50 18.40
C LEU A 111 -6.68 5.21 17.44
N LYS A 112 -7.32 4.04 17.48
CA LYS A 112 -8.56 3.77 16.74
C LYS A 112 -9.64 4.81 17.08
N GLY A 113 -10.34 5.32 16.08
CA GLY A 113 -11.37 6.35 16.26
C GLY A 113 -10.84 7.77 16.46
N THR A 114 -9.51 7.99 16.50
CA THR A 114 -8.95 9.34 16.54
C THR A 114 -9.30 10.10 15.28
N ARG A 115 -9.74 11.36 15.42
CA ARG A 115 -10.23 12.21 14.32
C ARG A 115 -9.50 13.54 14.22
N ILE A 116 -9.32 13.98 12.97
CA ILE A 116 -8.99 15.37 12.63
C ILE A 116 -9.91 15.77 11.47
N GLY A 117 -10.76 16.76 11.66
CA GLY A 117 -11.79 17.11 10.69
C GLY A 117 -12.67 15.93 10.31
N GLY A 118 -12.76 15.64 9.01
CA GLY A 118 -13.49 14.48 8.48
C GLY A 118 -12.66 13.19 8.38
N ALA A 119 -11.39 13.21 8.74
CA ALA A 119 -10.51 12.04 8.71
C ALA A 119 -10.54 11.29 10.06
N GLU A 120 -10.58 9.95 10.02
CA GLU A 120 -10.60 9.09 11.21
C GLU A 120 -9.69 7.89 11.05
N VAL A 121 -8.93 7.55 12.09
CA VAL A 121 -8.28 6.22 12.18
C VAL A 121 -9.37 5.17 12.32
N SER A 122 -9.47 4.28 11.36
CA SER A 122 -10.57 3.31 11.30
C SER A 122 -10.67 2.48 12.58
N PRO A 123 -11.88 2.39 13.19
CA PRO A 123 -12.11 1.51 14.33
C PRO A 123 -11.99 0.03 13.96
N LEU A 124 -12.19 -0.34 12.69
CA LEU A 124 -12.07 -1.71 12.22
C LEU A 124 -10.60 -2.13 12.04
N HIS A 125 -9.76 -1.27 11.42
CA HIS A 125 -8.37 -1.59 11.14
C HIS A 125 -7.48 -0.36 11.36
N ALA A 126 -6.65 -0.37 12.38
CA ALA A 126 -5.88 0.80 12.83
C ALA A 126 -4.84 1.35 11.83
N ASN A 127 -4.43 0.56 10.81
CA ASN A 127 -3.56 1.05 9.73
C ASN A 127 -4.34 1.65 8.55
N PHE A 128 -5.61 2.04 8.77
CA PHE A 128 -6.44 2.71 7.77
C PHE A 128 -6.93 4.04 8.31
N ILE A 129 -6.86 5.08 7.50
CA ILE A 129 -7.53 6.35 7.73
C ILE A 129 -8.69 6.43 6.74
N VAL A 130 -9.89 6.62 7.27
CA VAL A 130 -11.13 6.70 6.49
C VAL A 130 -11.63 8.14 6.44
N ASN A 131 -12.27 8.48 5.32
CA ASN A 131 -13.03 9.71 5.18
C ASN A 131 -14.47 9.46 5.67
N THR A 132 -14.82 10.03 6.82
CA THR A 132 -16.16 9.90 7.41
C THR A 132 -17.19 10.87 6.83
N GLY A 133 -16.78 11.70 5.90
CA GLY A 133 -17.53 12.74 5.23
C GLY A 133 -16.83 14.10 5.34
N GLY A 134 -16.47 14.68 4.19
CA GLY A 134 -15.88 16.01 4.12
C GLY A 134 -14.44 16.13 4.61
N ALA A 135 -13.67 15.02 4.71
CA ALA A 135 -12.24 15.10 5.02
C ALA A 135 -11.48 15.84 3.93
N THR A 136 -10.66 16.79 4.32
CA THR A 136 -9.69 17.45 3.44
C THR A 136 -8.40 16.64 3.37
N ALA A 137 -7.58 16.89 2.34
CA ALA A 137 -6.24 16.31 2.26
C ALA A 137 -5.36 16.71 3.47
N ALA A 138 -5.53 17.94 3.96
CA ALA A 138 -4.86 18.45 5.15
C ALA A 138 -5.27 17.68 6.43
N ASP A 139 -6.54 17.31 6.58
CA ASP A 139 -7.00 16.53 7.73
C ASP A 139 -6.35 15.14 7.74
N ILE A 140 -6.30 14.50 6.57
CA ILE A 140 -5.67 13.17 6.41
C ILE A 140 -4.17 13.26 6.70
N ASP A 141 -3.48 14.26 6.16
CA ASP A 141 -2.05 14.46 6.39
C ASP A 141 -1.74 14.75 7.86
N ALA A 142 -2.48 15.63 8.50
CA ALA A 142 -2.35 15.93 9.91
C ALA A 142 -2.57 14.66 10.78
N LEU A 143 -3.53 13.82 10.43
CA LEU A 143 -3.80 12.57 11.14
C LEU A 143 -2.67 11.54 10.93
N ILE A 144 -2.10 11.45 9.72
CA ILE A 144 -0.91 10.63 9.45
C ILE A 144 0.26 11.06 10.34
N ASN A 145 0.54 12.36 10.39
CA ASN A 145 1.63 12.91 11.19
C ASN A 145 1.40 12.71 12.69
N LEU A 146 0.17 12.91 13.18
CA LEU A 146 -0.19 12.62 14.58
C LEU A 146 0.09 11.15 14.95
N VAL A 147 -0.36 10.20 14.13
CA VAL A 147 -0.14 8.76 14.38
C VAL A 147 1.34 8.43 14.38
N ARG A 148 2.12 8.93 13.42
CA ARG A 148 3.59 8.75 13.37
C ARG A 148 4.25 9.25 14.64
N GLN A 149 3.92 10.49 15.05
CA GLN A 149 4.48 11.10 16.25
C GLN A 149 4.19 10.25 17.48
N ARG A 150 2.93 9.84 17.71
CA ARG A 150 2.52 9.03 18.87
C ARG A 150 3.22 7.68 18.92
N VAL A 151 3.33 7.00 17.79
CA VAL A 151 4.06 5.72 17.73
C VAL A 151 5.54 5.94 18.02
N ARG A 152 6.18 6.93 17.40
CA ARG A 152 7.58 7.24 17.63
C ARG A 152 7.88 7.60 19.10
N GLU A 153 7.05 8.45 19.72
CA GLU A 153 7.20 8.84 21.13
C GLU A 153 7.09 7.65 22.09
N SER A 154 6.20 6.70 21.79
CA SER A 154 5.94 5.55 22.67
C SER A 154 6.89 4.37 22.44
N THR A 155 7.31 4.12 21.20
CA THR A 155 8.02 2.89 20.82
C THR A 155 9.41 3.12 20.24
N GLY A 156 9.77 4.36 19.89
CA GLY A 156 10.98 4.70 19.14
C GLY A 156 10.92 4.35 17.66
N ILE A 157 9.83 3.73 17.17
CA ILE A 157 9.68 3.31 15.78
C ILE A 157 9.10 4.44 14.95
N ASP A 158 9.78 4.82 13.86
CA ASP A 158 9.26 5.78 12.89
C ASP A 158 8.49 5.05 11.79
N LEU A 159 7.17 5.27 11.71
CA LEU A 159 6.30 4.64 10.71
C LEU A 159 6.48 5.33 9.35
N HIS A 160 6.72 4.54 8.32
CA HIS A 160 6.86 5.00 6.93
C HIS A 160 5.50 4.99 6.21
N PRO A 161 4.98 6.17 5.76
CA PRO A 161 3.76 6.22 4.97
C PRO A 161 3.93 5.53 3.60
N GLU A 162 2.92 4.73 3.20
CA GLU A 162 2.76 4.23 1.82
C GLU A 162 1.96 5.22 0.95
N VAL A 163 1.24 6.13 1.58
CA VAL A 163 0.43 7.16 0.91
C VAL A 163 1.34 8.13 0.17
N LYS A 164 1.04 8.35 -1.13
CA LYS A 164 1.74 9.36 -1.93
C LYS A 164 1.00 10.70 -1.80
N ARG A 165 1.72 11.72 -1.37
CA ARG A 165 1.22 13.09 -1.23
C ARG A 165 1.44 13.83 -2.54
N LEU A 166 0.35 14.24 -3.22
CA LEU A 166 0.42 15.04 -4.43
C LEU A 166 -0.01 16.47 -4.12
N GLY A 167 0.78 17.46 -4.58
CA GLY A 167 0.49 18.88 -4.37
C GLY A 167 0.86 19.41 -2.98
N PHE A 168 1.44 18.60 -2.12
CA PHE A 168 2.10 19.08 -0.91
C PHE A 168 3.51 19.54 -1.24
N LEU A 169 3.94 20.65 -0.63
CA LEU A 169 5.36 21.02 -0.69
C LEU A 169 6.17 19.92 0.04
N PRO A 170 7.35 19.54 -0.45
CA PRO A 170 8.23 18.68 0.33
C PRO A 170 8.45 19.32 1.70
N ASP A 171 8.39 18.50 2.77
CA ASP A 171 8.75 18.95 4.11
C ASP A 171 10.15 19.56 3.98
N GLY A 172 10.27 20.85 4.29
CA GLY A 172 11.56 21.52 4.24
C GLY A 172 12.52 20.80 5.20
N ASP A 173 13.68 20.40 4.67
CA ASP A 173 14.82 19.90 5.45
C ASP A 173 15.31 20.96 6.47
#